data_f902764a37c5b0b698b053b78d5fad16
#
_entry.id   f902764a37c5b0b698b053b78d5fad16
#
_cell.length_a   1.000
_cell.length_b   1.000
_cell.length_c   1.000
_cell.angle_alpha   90.00
_cell.angle_beta   90.00
_cell.angle_gamma   90.00
#
_symmetry.space_group_name_H-M   'P 1'
#
loop_
_entity.id
_entity.type
_entity.pdbx_description
1 polymer ?
#
loop_
_entity_poly.entity_id
_entity_poly.type
_entity_poly.pdbx_seq_one_letter_code
_entity_poly.pdbx_strand_id
1 'polypeptide(L)'
;MPPSPQSRRLHPGATYPARPEPRDAQTAHSPGAPSPSPAARGAGERALCPSPARTPLSHMQGTNEQQEGVAEPPAGRRPASPLHAQHSLTRSRHTCAGIRGRPVAIIQRITWVSPPTITLEWKRKVAQEAIESLSASKLAKSICSQFRTRLNSSHEAFAASLRQLEAGHSGRLEKTEDLWLKVRKDHAPRLARLSLESRSLQDVLLHRKPKLGQELGRGQYGVVYLCDNWGGHFPCALKSVVPPDEKHWNDLALEFHYMRSLPKHERLVDLHGSVIDYNYGGGSSIAVLLIMERLHRDLYTGLKAGLTLETRLQIALDVVEGIRFLHSQGLVHRDIKLKNVLLDKQNRAKITDLGFCKPEAMMSGSIVGTPIHMAPELFTGKYDNSVDVYAFGILFWYICSGSVKLPEAFERCASKDHLWNNVRRGTRPERLPVFDEECWQLMEACWDGDPSKRPLLGIVQPMLRSIMDRLCKSNSEQPNRGLDDST
;
A
#
# COMPACT_ATOMS: atom_id res chain seq x y z
N MET A 1 18.06 16.48 -31.55
CA MET A 1 18.72 16.72 -30.24
C MET A 1 17.64 16.92 -29.21
N PRO A 2 17.39 15.97 -28.31
CA PRO A 2 16.47 16.14 -27.18
C PRO A 2 17.22 16.75 -26.00
N PRO A 3 16.57 17.58 -25.16
CA PRO A 3 17.19 18.18 -23.99
C PRO A 3 17.33 17.17 -22.84
N SER A 4 18.43 17.32 -22.10
CA SER A 4 18.82 16.52 -20.94
C SER A 4 17.88 16.69 -19.73
N PRO A 5 17.73 15.67 -18.86
CA PRO A 5 16.89 15.76 -17.68
C PRO A 5 17.58 16.55 -16.57
N GLN A 6 16.86 17.55 -16.05
CA GLN A 6 17.26 18.33 -14.89
C GLN A 6 17.20 17.48 -13.62
N SER A 7 18.30 17.47 -12.89
CA SER A 7 18.47 16.86 -11.58
C SER A 7 17.50 17.45 -10.54
N ARG A 8 16.60 16.66 -10.02
CA ARG A 8 15.82 17.00 -8.80
C ARG A 8 16.75 16.92 -7.60
N ARG A 9 17.00 18.05 -6.97
CA ARG A 9 17.68 18.17 -5.67
C ARG A 9 16.78 17.54 -4.60
N LEU A 10 17.29 16.54 -3.93
CA LEU A 10 16.74 16.01 -2.69
C LEU A 10 16.97 17.04 -1.57
N HIS A 11 15.88 17.50 -0.95
CA HIS A 11 15.96 18.23 0.31
C HIS A 11 16.18 17.24 1.47
N PRO A 12 17.18 17.45 2.34
CA PRO A 12 17.30 16.70 3.58
C PRO A 12 16.42 17.33 4.65
N GLY A 13 15.42 16.60 5.14
CA GLY A 13 14.61 17.10 6.24
C GLY A 13 13.29 16.38 6.45
N ALA A 14 13.30 15.06 6.56
CA ALA A 14 12.21 14.31 7.15
C ALA A 14 12.73 13.60 8.39
N THR A 15 12.60 14.25 9.54
CA THR A 15 12.78 13.66 10.85
C THR A 15 11.59 12.76 11.15
N TYR A 16 11.82 11.46 11.29
CA TYR A 16 10.86 10.51 11.84
C TYR A 16 10.61 10.83 13.32
N PRO A 17 9.37 10.80 13.81
CA PRO A 17 9.11 10.92 15.23
C PRO A 17 9.60 9.65 15.95
N ALA A 18 10.39 9.85 17.00
CA ALA A 18 10.88 8.83 17.90
C ALA A 18 9.74 8.17 18.67
N ARG A 19 9.86 6.85 18.89
CA ARG A 19 9.01 6.09 19.81
C ARG A 19 9.07 6.71 21.21
N PRO A 20 7.96 6.78 21.94
CA PRO A 20 8.00 7.14 23.36
C PRO A 20 8.51 5.95 24.19
N GLU A 21 9.54 6.21 24.98
CA GLU A 21 10.00 5.31 26.06
C GLU A 21 9.02 5.32 27.23
N PRO A 22 8.95 4.25 28.02
CA PRO A 22 8.08 4.19 29.21
C PRO A 22 8.63 5.06 30.32
N ARG A 23 7.80 5.94 30.85
CA ARG A 23 8.10 6.75 32.03
C ARG A 23 7.92 5.96 33.30
N ASP A 24 8.95 5.97 34.11
CA ASP A 24 9.00 5.49 35.49
C ASP A 24 7.96 6.18 36.36
N ALA A 25 7.34 5.35 37.22
CA ALA A 25 6.45 5.78 38.26
C ALA A 25 7.22 6.44 39.41
N GLN A 26 6.95 7.71 39.69
CA GLN A 26 7.28 8.33 40.96
C GLN A 26 6.01 8.69 41.73
N THR A 27 6.04 8.17 42.95
CA THR A 27 5.19 8.33 44.11
C THR A 27 4.74 9.76 44.42
N ALA A 28 3.46 9.91 44.77
CA ALA A 28 2.99 10.96 45.66
C ALA A 28 1.80 10.50 46.51
N HIS A 29 1.91 10.83 47.79
CA HIS A 29 1.18 10.41 48.98
C HIS A 29 -0.29 10.77 49.03
N SER A 30 -0.98 9.95 49.81
CA SER A 30 -2.34 9.91 50.37
C SER A 30 -2.85 11.24 51.01
N PRO A 31 -4.15 11.36 51.52
CA PRO A 31 -4.72 10.48 52.55
C PRO A 31 -6.25 10.22 52.49
N GLY A 32 -6.72 9.21 53.27
CA GLY A 32 -8.05 9.22 53.85
C GLY A 32 -8.87 7.93 53.67
N ALA A 33 -8.76 7.02 54.64
CA ALA A 33 -9.65 5.84 54.86
C ALA A 33 -10.99 6.24 55.51
N PRO A 34 -12.02 5.36 55.62
CA PRO A 34 -11.94 4.18 56.50
C PRO A 34 -12.66 2.92 55.99
N SER A 35 -12.19 1.81 56.56
CA SER A 35 -12.77 0.44 56.54
C SER A 35 -14.01 0.31 57.46
N PRO A 36 -14.83 -0.77 57.27
CA PRO A 36 -14.82 -1.80 58.30
C PRO A 36 -14.84 -3.25 57.80
N SER A 37 -14.19 -4.10 58.58
CA SER A 37 -14.27 -5.57 58.70
C SER A 37 -15.37 -5.95 59.74
N PRO A 38 -15.63 -7.24 60.10
CA PRO A 38 -15.30 -8.57 59.59
C PRO A 38 -16.44 -9.64 59.74
N ALA A 39 -16.05 -10.91 59.47
CA ALA A 39 -16.66 -12.19 59.89
C ALA A 39 -17.42 -12.96 58.78
N ALA A 40 -17.31 -14.28 58.56
CA ALA A 40 -16.74 -15.39 59.32
C ALA A 40 -16.56 -16.62 58.42
N ARG A 41 -15.49 -17.37 58.66
CA ARG A 41 -15.30 -18.83 58.74
C ARG A 41 -16.04 -19.79 57.81
N GLY A 42 -15.25 -20.74 57.26
CA GLY A 42 -15.65 -22.11 56.90
C GLY A 42 -14.71 -22.72 55.86
N ALA A 43 -13.75 -23.39 56.35
CA ALA A 43 -13.20 -24.71 56.17
C ALA A 43 -13.45 -25.43 54.82
N GLY A 44 -12.36 -25.93 54.25
CA GLY A 44 -12.24 -27.32 53.89
C GLY A 44 -11.85 -27.62 52.43
N GLU A 45 -10.71 -28.22 52.37
CA GLU A 45 -10.25 -29.34 51.55
C GLU A 45 -9.54 -29.15 50.23
N ARG A 46 -8.35 -29.73 50.25
CA ARG A 46 -7.41 -29.98 49.15
C ARG A 46 -7.89 -31.13 48.26
N ALA A 47 -7.69 -31.06 46.98
CA ALA A 47 -7.46 -32.22 46.12
C ALA A 47 -6.68 -31.80 44.89
N LEU A 48 -5.46 -32.13 44.80
CA LEU A 48 -4.65 -33.02 43.96
C LEU A 48 -5.04 -33.11 42.47
N CYS A 49 -4.10 -32.66 41.61
CA CYS A 49 -3.97 -33.04 40.20
C CYS A 49 -3.73 -34.54 40.01
N PRO A 50 -4.13 -35.12 38.90
CA PRO A 50 -3.27 -36.13 38.28
C PRO A 50 -2.94 -35.85 36.80
N SER A 51 -1.69 -36.17 36.47
CA SER A 51 -1.13 -36.28 35.12
C SER A 51 -1.71 -37.50 34.40
N PRO A 52 -1.78 -37.50 33.05
CA PRO A 52 -2.19 -38.66 32.28
C PRO A 52 -1.01 -39.60 31.97
N ALA A 53 -1.32 -40.86 32.17
CA ALA A 53 -0.48 -42.02 31.93
C ALA A 53 -0.34 -42.36 30.43
N ARG A 54 0.82 -42.91 30.11
CA ARG A 54 1.14 -43.64 28.88
C ARG A 54 0.40 -44.98 28.85
N THR A 55 -0.07 -45.41 27.68
CA THR A 55 -0.35 -46.82 27.38
C THR A 55 -0.04 -47.18 25.92
N PRO A 56 0.20 -48.46 25.63
CA PRO A 56 1.20 -48.90 24.68
C PRO A 56 0.64 -49.47 23.38
N LEU A 57 1.61 -49.71 22.47
CA LEU A 57 1.47 -50.40 21.19
C LEU A 57 0.92 -51.82 21.35
N SER A 58 0.03 -52.25 20.45
CA SER A 58 -0.12 -53.62 20.04
C SER A 58 -0.33 -53.77 18.53
N HIS A 59 0.54 -54.58 17.95
CA HIS A 59 0.60 -55.25 16.69
C HIS A 59 -0.72 -55.53 15.96
N MET A 60 -0.72 -55.39 14.62
CA MET A 60 -1.06 -56.50 13.73
C MET A 60 -0.42 -56.31 12.34
N GLN A 61 0.08 -57.44 11.87
CA GLN A 61 0.84 -57.72 10.67
C GLN A 61 0.02 -57.81 9.38
N GLY A 62 0.69 -57.63 8.26
CA GLY A 62 0.60 -58.46 7.06
C GLY A 62 -0.09 -57.73 5.88
N THR A 63 0.42 -57.64 4.78
CA THR A 63 1.07 -58.41 3.75
C THR A 63 1.32 -57.58 2.50
N ASN A 64 2.52 -57.66 2.01
CA ASN A 64 3.04 -57.81 0.65
C ASN A 64 2.50 -57.06 -0.57
N GLU A 65 3.48 -56.53 -1.24
CA GLU A 65 3.91 -56.51 -2.67
C GLU A 65 3.42 -55.33 -3.49
N GLN A 66 4.28 -54.46 -4.00
CA GLN A 66 5.20 -54.65 -5.13
C GLN A 66 6.15 -53.47 -5.29
N GLN A 67 7.35 -53.79 -5.67
CA GLN A 67 8.47 -52.93 -6.01
C GLN A 67 8.19 -52.10 -7.26
N GLU A 68 8.47 -50.82 -7.21
CA GLU A 68 9.06 -50.12 -8.37
C GLU A 68 10.07 -49.10 -7.86
N GLY A 69 11.27 -49.24 -8.38
CA GLY A 69 12.44 -48.50 -7.98
C GLY A 69 12.42 -47.06 -8.50
N VAL A 70 12.71 -46.15 -7.59
CA VAL A 70 13.11 -44.79 -7.95
C VAL A 70 14.47 -44.54 -7.36
N ALA A 71 15.41 -44.27 -8.27
CA ALA A 71 16.80 -43.99 -8.02
C ALA A 71 17.01 -42.82 -7.07
N GLU A 72 17.90 -42.98 -6.09
CA GLU A 72 18.46 -41.89 -5.28
C GLU A 72 19.25 -40.90 -6.15
N PRO A 73 19.10 -39.59 -5.97
CA PRO A 73 20.03 -38.66 -6.55
C PRO A 73 21.30 -38.55 -5.68
N PRO A 74 22.46 -38.32 -6.27
CA PRO A 74 23.74 -38.35 -5.57
C PRO A 74 23.90 -37.19 -4.61
N ALA A 75 24.54 -37.44 -3.49
CA ALA A 75 24.87 -36.52 -2.43
C ALA A 75 25.50 -35.21 -2.95
N GLY A 76 24.76 -34.13 -2.86
CA GLY A 76 25.22 -32.76 -3.12
C GLY A 76 26.21 -32.32 -2.05
N ARG A 77 27.37 -31.93 -2.48
CA ARG A 77 28.45 -31.31 -1.68
C ARG A 77 27.91 -30.11 -0.92
N ARG A 78 28.15 -30.10 0.36
CA ARG A 78 27.99 -28.89 1.22
C ARG A 78 28.85 -27.74 0.66
N PRO A 79 28.36 -26.52 0.54
CA PRO A 79 29.24 -25.40 0.24
C PRO A 79 30.09 -25.09 1.47
N ALA A 80 31.39 -25.11 1.27
CA ALA A 80 32.40 -24.74 2.24
C ALA A 80 32.27 -23.25 2.58
N SER A 81 32.33 -22.94 3.85
CA SER A 81 32.40 -21.58 4.41
C SER A 81 33.62 -20.83 3.81
N PRO A 82 33.50 -19.58 3.41
CA PRO A 82 34.62 -18.77 3.00
C PRO A 82 35.24 -18.07 4.24
N LEU A 83 36.09 -18.79 4.94
CA LEU A 83 37.04 -18.19 5.88
C LEU A 83 38.42 -18.67 5.46
N HIS A 84 39.15 -17.76 4.86
CA HIS A 84 40.57 -17.62 4.57
C HIS A 84 40.79 -17.14 3.14
N ALA A 85 40.44 -15.90 2.86
CA ALA A 85 41.14 -15.15 1.83
C ALA A 85 42.46 -14.70 2.45
N GLN A 86 43.46 -15.55 2.36
CA GLN A 86 44.83 -15.15 2.50
C GLN A 86 45.11 -14.05 1.47
N HIS A 87 45.38 -12.83 1.94
CA HIS A 87 46.03 -11.80 1.17
C HIS A 87 47.38 -12.34 0.68
N SER A 88 47.40 -12.93 -0.44
CA SER A 88 48.63 -13.02 -1.24
C SER A 88 48.87 -11.60 -1.74
N LEU A 89 49.69 -10.86 -1.01
CA LEU A 89 50.42 -9.72 -1.50
C LEU A 89 51.27 -10.21 -2.67
N THR A 90 50.69 -10.31 -3.85
CA THR A 90 51.46 -10.27 -5.08
C THR A 90 52.11 -8.90 -5.11
N ARG A 91 53.34 -8.90 -4.62
CA ARG A 91 54.33 -7.85 -4.79
C ARG A 91 54.39 -7.55 -6.28
N SER A 92 53.53 -6.66 -6.76
CA SER A 92 53.62 -6.12 -8.10
C SER A 92 54.98 -5.43 -8.18
N ARG A 93 55.92 -6.17 -8.77
CA ARG A 93 57.14 -5.56 -9.28
C ARG A 93 56.76 -4.66 -10.44
N HIS A 94 56.19 -3.50 -10.13
CA HIS A 94 56.24 -2.39 -11.05
C HIS A 94 57.66 -1.89 -11.07
N THR A 95 58.47 -2.65 -11.77
CA THR A 95 59.70 -2.16 -12.37
C THR A 95 59.40 -0.80 -12.99
N CYS A 96 60.24 0.15 -12.69
CA CYS A 96 60.31 1.48 -13.28
C CYS A 96 60.46 1.42 -14.81
N ALA A 97 59.40 1.02 -15.50
CA ALA A 97 59.36 0.98 -16.96
C ALA A 97 59.12 2.37 -17.59
N GLY A 98 58.90 3.41 -16.76
CA GLY A 98 58.61 4.77 -17.21
C GLY A 98 59.84 5.63 -17.54
N ILE A 99 61.05 5.17 -17.25
CA ILE A 99 62.27 5.99 -17.49
C ILE A 99 63.09 5.46 -18.67
N ARG A 100 62.75 4.30 -19.23
CA ARG A 100 63.51 3.71 -20.35
C ARG A 100 63.25 4.35 -21.72
N GLY A 101 62.23 5.15 -21.89
CA GLY A 101 61.87 5.66 -23.23
C GLY A 101 62.50 7.01 -23.63
N ARG A 102 63.21 7.74 -22.71
CA ARG A 102 63.72 9.06 -23.03
C ARG A 102 65.26 9.18 -23.20
N PRO A 103 66.10 8.35 -22.60
CA PRO A 103 67.53 8.36 -22.93
C PRO A 103 67.79 7.94 -24.39
N VAL A 104 66.96 7.02 -24.97
CA VAL A 104 67.15 6.54 -26.33
C VAL A 104 66.83 7.63 -27.39
N ALA A 105 65.85 8.49 -27.10
CA ALA A 105 65.53 9.58 -28.02
C ALA A 105 66.56 10.69 -28.10
N ILE A 106 67.35 10.87 -27.05
CA ILE A 106 68.51 11.79 -27.04
C ILE A 106 69.70 11.15 -27.78
N ILE A 107 69.87 9.85 -27.70
CA ILE A 107 70.95 9.11 -28.37
C ILE A 107 70.70 9.00 -29.90
N GLN A 108 69.45 8.95 -30.36
CA GLN A 108 69.11 8.83 -31.80
C GLN A 108 69.30 10.16 -32.57
N ARG A 109 69.57 11.29 -31.96
CA ARG A 109 69.86 12.54 -32.63
C ARG A 109 71.35 12.84 -32.87
N ILE A 110 72.25 11.95 -32.35
CA ILE A 110 73.69 12.08 -32.58
C ILE A 110 74.05 11.14 -33.70
N THR A 111 74.20 11.68 -34.93
CA THR A 111 74.81 10.97 -36.08
C THR A 111 76.26 10.76 -35.78
N TRP A 112 76.61 9.58 -35.33
CA TRP A 112 78.01 9.18 -35.05
C TRP A 112 78.66 8.84 -36.36
N VAL A 113 79.56 9.70 -36.79
CA VAL A 113 80.51 9.39 -37.88
C VAL A 113 81.62 8.47 -37.41
N SER A 114 81.84 8.39 -36.12
CA SER A 114 82.68 7.42 -35.41
C SER A 114 82.31 7.35 -33.94
N PRO A 115 82.46 6.22 -33.26
CA PRO A 115 82.10 6.14 -31.83
C PRO A 115 82.99 7.10 -31.03
N PRO A 116 82.35 7.97 -30.26
CA PRO A 116 83.10 8.91 -29.45
C PRO A 116 83.96 8.18 -28.45
N THR A 117 85.22 8.49 -28.38
CA THR A 117 86.12 8.06 -27.28
C THR A 117 85.54 8.59 -25.97
N ILE A 118 85.14 7.70 -25.05
CA ILE A 118 84.58 8.03 -23.78
C ILE A 118 85.68 8.61 -22.87
N THR A 119 85.98 9.87 -23.11
CA THR A 119 86.95 10.61 -22.28
C THR A 119 86.31 11.13 -21.00
N LEU A 120 87.11 11.49 -20.00
CA LEU A 120 86.60 12.05 -18.75
C LEU A 120 85.87 13.38 -18.98
N GLU A 121 86.33 14.18 -19.96
CA GLU A 121 85.64 15.41 -20.39
C GLU A 121 84.30 15.17 -21.01
N TRP A 122 84.17 14.17 -21.87
CA TRP A 122 82.89 13.79 -22.42
C TRP A 122 81.91 13.40 -21.31
N LYS A 123 82.32 12.57 -20.35
CA LYS A 123 81.54 12.20 -19.18
C LYS A 123 81.09 13.43 -18.37
N ARG A 124 81.95 14.38 -18.13
CA ARG A 124 81.61 15.61 -17.44
C ARG A 124 80.63 16.45 -18.23
N LYS A 125 80.83 16.63 -19.53
CA LYS A 125 79.93 17.36 -20.40
C LYS A 125 78.51 16.74 -20.43
N VAL A 126 78.41 15.45 -20.60
CA VAL A 126 77.16 14.73 -20.57
C VAL A 126 76.46 14.83 -19.21
N ALA A 127 77.22 14.74 -18.11
CA ALA A 127 76.71 14.93 -16.77
C ALA A 127 76.21 16.36 -16.54
N GLN A 128 76.94 17.34 -17.04
CA GLN A 128 76.55 18.76 -16.93
C GLN A 128 75.27 19.04 -17.75
N GLU A 129 75.22 18.59 -18.97
CA GLU A 129 74.02 18.70 -19.81
C GLU A 129 72.78 17.98 -19.18
N ALA A 130 73.01 16.84 -18.55
CA ALA A 130 71.96 16.12 -17.82
C ALA A 130 71.50 16.92 -16.61
N ILE A 131 72.35 17.50 -15.84
CA ILE A 131 72.08 18.36 -14.65
C ILE A 131 71.31 19.62 -15.12
N GLU A 132 71.79 20.29 -16.18
CA GLU A 132 71.16 21.49 -16.75
C GLU A 132 69.77 21.19 -17.32
N SER A 133 69.51 19.96 -17.83
CA SER A 133 68.21 19.52 -18.27
C SER A 133 67.23 19.27 -17.11
N LEU A 134 67.71 19.08 -15.90
CA LEU A 134 66.95 18.91 -14.65
C LEU A 134 66.53 20.27 -14.06
N SER A 135 65.74 21.04 -14.80
CA SER A 135 65.11 22.24 -14.26
C SER A 135 64.11 21.86 -13.17
N ALA A 136 64.22 22.49 -11.99
CA ALA A 136 63.30 22.31 -10.86
C ALA A 136 61.82 22.51 -11.29
N SER A 137 61.56 23.43 -12.20
CA SER A 137 60.24 23.68 -12.76
C SER A 137 59.72 22.51 -13.62
N LYS A 138 60.56 21.85 -14.44
CA LYS A 138 60.19 20.70 -15.23
C LYS A 138 59.92 19.47 -14.36
N LEU A 139 60.75 19.25 -13.31
CA LEU A 139 60.59 18.18 -12.33
C LEU A 139 59.28 18.37 -11.54
N ALA A 140 59.02 19.57 -11.05
CA ALA A 140 57.79 19.91 -10.35
C ALA A 140 56.54 19.67 -11.22
N LYS A 141 56.56 20.13 -12.49
CA LYS A 141 55.45 19.87 -13.45
C LYS A 141 55.24 18.38 -13.70
N SER A 142 56.30 17.59 -13.83
CA SER A 142 56.22 16.14 -14.02
C SER A 142 55.60 15.44 -12.80
N ILE A 143 56.09 15.80 -11.60
CA ILE A 143 55.57 15.26 -10.32
C ILE A 143 54.06 15.63 -10.16
N CYS A 144 53.73 16.92 -10.34
CA CYS A 144 52.34 17.37 -10.28
C CYS A 144 51.44 16.66 -11.30
N SER A 145 51.90 16.44 -12.54
CA SER A 145 51.17 15.69 -13.55
C SER A 145 50.93 14.25 -13.13
N GLN A 146 51.97 13.56 -12.63
CA GLN A 146 51.82 12.17 -12.15
C GLN A 146 50.90 12.08 -10.93
N PHE A 147 50.96 13.02 -10.02
CA PHE A 147 50.07 13.09 -8.86
C PHE A 147 48.66 13.30 -9.29
N ARG A 148 48.36 14.23 -10.21
CA ARG A 148 47.04 14.48 -10.77
C ARG A 148 46.48 13.25 -11.46
N THR A 149 47.30 12.55 -12.27
CA THR A 149 46.88 11.33 -12.94
C THR A 149 46.51 10.23 -11.93
N ARG A 150 47.34 10.02 -10.88
CA ARG A 150 47.07 9.06 -9.81
C ARG A 150 45.80 9.42 -9.03
N LEU A 151 45.59 10.69 -8.71
CA LEU A 151 44.41 11.16 -8.00
C LEU A 151 43.15 10.95 -8.80
N ASN A 152 43.16 11.31 -10.11
CA ASN A 152 42.05 11.10 -11.00
C ASN A 152 41.69 9.60 -11.13
N SER A 153 42.70 8.75 -11.34
CA SER A 153 42.48 7.29 -11.42
C SER A 153 41.93 6.71 -10.11
N SER A 154 42.39 7.23 -8.95
CA SER A 154 41.82 6.83 -7.65
C SER A 154 40.36 7.28 -7.48
N HIS A 155 40.03 8.50 -7.90
CA HIS A 155 38.65 9.02 -7.89
C HIS A 155 37.74 8.23 -8.82
N GLU A 156 38.20 7.90 -10.02
CA GLU A 156 37.41 7.06 -10.97
C GLU A 156 37.16 5.66 -10.40
N ALA A 157 38.16 5.02 -9.81
CA ALA A 157 38.02 3.72 -9.18
C ALA A 157 37.04 3.76 -7.99
N PHE A 158 37.12 4.80 -7.17
CA PHE A 158 36.20 5.04 -6.05
C PHE A 158 34.76 5.26 -6.55
N ALA A 159 34.56 6.11 -7.54
CA ALA A 159 33.23 6.35 -8.13
C ALA A 159 32.63 5.08 -8.78
N ALA A 160 33.48 4.26 -9.41
CA ALA A 160 33.03 2.97 -9.96
C ALA A 160 32.62 2.00 -8.84
N SER A 161 33.37 1.94 -7.75
CA SER A 161 33.03 1.10 -6.58
C SER A 161 31.75 1.54 -5.90
N LEU A 162 31.50 2.85 -5.78
CA LEU A 162 30.24 3.39 -5.24
C LEU A 162 29.05 3.00 -6.12
N ARG A 163 29.13 3.16 -7.45
CA ARG A 163 28.08 2.78 -8.38
C ARG A 163 27.76 1.27 -8.29
N GLN A 164 28.79 0.44 -8.17
CA GLN A 164 28.62 -1.00 -8.01
C GLN A 164 27.96 -1.36 -6.68
N LEU A 165 28.33 -0.67 -5.59
CA LEU A 165 27.70 -0.85 -4.28
C LEU A 165 26.23 -0.44 -4.31
N GLU A 166 25.93 0.72 -4.91
CA GLU A 166 24.58 1.24 -5.07
C GLU A 166 23.69 0.29 -5.89
N ALA A 167 24.18 -0.17 -7.05
CA ALA A 167 23.47 -1.15 -7.87
C ALA A 167 23.25 -2.48 -7.13
N GLY A 168 24.23 -2.96 -6.36
CA GLY A 168 24.09 -4.15 -5.55
C GLY A 168 23.13 -4.00 -4.38
N HIS A 169 23.02 -2.80 -3.81
CA HIS A 169 22.09 -2.50 -2.73
C HIS A 169 20.66 -2.41 -3.25
N SER A 170 20.40 -1.65 -4.32
CA SER A 170 19.09 -1.52 -4.97
C SER A 170 18.55 -2.88 -5.40
N GLY A 171 19.36 -3.71 -6.07
CA GLY A 171 18.94 -5.06 -6.48
C GLY A 171 18.66 -6.01 -5.30
N ARG A 172 19.25 -5.78 -4.11
CA ARG A 172 18.88 -6.52 -2.89
C ARG A 172 17.56 -6.06 -2.30
N LEU A 173 17.30 -4.75 -2.28
CA LEU A 173 16.03 -4.18 -1.81
C LEU A 173 14.87 -4.69 -2.68
N GLU A 174 14.97 -4.59 -4.00
CA GLU A 174 13.95 -5.11 -4.93
C GLU A 174 13.64 -6.60 -4.67
N LYS A 175 14.69 -7.44 -4.60
CA LYS A 175 14.51 -8.87 -4.31
C LYS A 175 13.87 -9.13 -2.95
N THR A 176 14.17 -8.32 -1.95
CA THR A 176 13.59 -8.44 -0.61
C THR A 176 12.12 -8.03 -0.63
N GLU A 177 11.78 -6.94 -1.31
CA GLU A 177 10.39 -6.48 -1.48
C GLU A 177 9.57 -7.51 -2.26
N ASP A 178 10.07 -8.05 -3.35
CA ASP A 178 9.43 -9.11 -4.13
C ASP A 178 9.19 -10.37 -3.29
N LEU A 179 10.16 -10.77 -2.46
CA LEU A 179 10.03 -11.89 -1.57
C LEU A 179 8.97 -11.65 -0.50
N TRP A 180 8.95 -10.46 0.11
CA TRP A 180 7.93 -10.06 1.09
C TRP A 180 6.53 -9.99 0.47
N LEU A 181 6.42 -9.46 -0.75
CA LEU A 181 5.17 -9.45 -1.52
C LEU A 181 4.67 -10.86 -1.78
N LYS A 182 5.55 -11.77 -2.17
CA LYS A 182 5.22 -13.18 -2.39
C LYS A 182 4.75 -13.85 -1.09
N VAL A 183 5.50 -13.68 0.00
CA VAL A 183 5.14 -14.22 1.32
C VAL A 183 3.76 -13.69 1.77
N ARG A 184 3.52 -12.38 1.64
CA ARG A 184 2.22 -11.79 1.97
C ARG A 184 1.10 -12.36 1.09
N LYS A 185 1.32 -12.48 -0.22
CA LYS A 185 0.33 -12.98 -1.16
C LYS A 185 -0.05 -14.44 -0.87
N ASP A 186 0.92 -15.27 -0.48
CA ASP A 186 0.72 -16.70 -0.26
C ASP A 186 0.17 -16.99 1.15
N HIS A 187 0.54 -16.22 2.17
CA HIS A 187 0.21 -16.52 3.57
C HIS A 187 -0.85 -15.61 4.19
N ALA A 188 -1.00 -14.34 3.75
CA ALA A 188 -1.97 -13.45 4.33
C ALA A 188 -3.42 -13.97 4.26
N PRO A 189 -3.89 -14.58 3.14
CA PRO A 189 -5.23 -15.13 3.07
C PRO A 189 -5.48 -16.25 4.07
N ARG A 190 -4.49 -17.14 4.27
CA ARG A 190 -4.57 -18.25 5.24
C ARG A 190 -4.63 -17.76 6.67
N LEU A 191 -3.80 -16.78 7.02
CA LEU A 191 -3.83 -16.15 8.34
C LEU A 191 -5.15 -15.42 8.59
N ALA A 192 -5.65 -14.69 7.59
CA ALA A 192 -6.94 -14.03 7.66
C ALA A 192 -8.08 -15.01 7.89
N ARG A 193 -8.06 -16.17 7.22
CA ARG A 193 -9.05 -17.24 7.39
C ARG A 193 -9.02 -17.82 8.80
N LEU A 194 -7.85 -18.16 9.32
CA LEU A 194 -7.70 -18.64 10.71
C LEU A 194 -8.18 -17.58 11.72
N SER A 195 -7.90 -16.32 11.45
CA SER A 195 -8.38 -15.21 12.28
C SER A 195 -9.91 -15.11 12.25
N LEU A 196 -10.52 -15.20 11.07
CA LEU A 196 -11.98 -15.19 10.90
C LEU A 196 -12.63 -16.37 11.65
N GLU A 197 -12.11 -17.59 11.46
CA GLU A 197 -12.64 -18.82 12.12
C GLU A 197 -12.54 -18.71 13.64
N SER A 198 -11.38 -18.31 14.17
CA SER A 198 -11.15 -18.13 15.61
C SER A 198 -12.05 -17.05 16.20
N ARG A 199 -12.17 -15.90 15.53
CA ARG A 199 -13.02 -14.80 16.01
C ARG A 199 -14.51 -15.13 15.94
N SER A 200 -14.95 -15.77 14.85
CA SER A 200 -16.34 -16.19 14.71
C SER A 200 -16.73 -17.20 15.78
N LEU A 201 -15.85 -18.13 16.14
CA LEU A 201 -16.09 -19.05 17.25
C LEU A 201 -16.21 -18.30 18.58
N GLN A 202 -15.34 -17.35 18.84
CA GLN A 202 -15.36 -16.50 20.03
C GLN A 202 -16.65 -15.70 20.13
N ASP A 203 -17.06 -15.07 19.02
CA ASP A 203 -18.28 -14.26 18.92
C ASP A 203 -19.54 -15.12 19.13
N VAL A 204 -19.56 -16.35 18.59
CA VAL A 204 -20.69 -17.31 18.83
C VAL A 204 -20.76 -17.74 20.30
N LEU A 205 -19.64 -18.00 20.93
CA LEU A 205 -19.61 -18.39 22.34
C LEU A 205 -20.12 -17.27 23.27
N LEU A 206 -19.75 -16.02 22.95
CA LEU A 206 -20.11 -14.85 23.75
C LEU A 206 -21.54 -14.37 23.50
N HIS A 207 -21.95 -14.30 22.22
CA HIS A 207 -23.18 -13.60 21.82
C HIS A 207 -24.22 -14.51 21.18
N ARG A 208 -23.91 -15.80 20.95
CA ARG A 208 -24.74 -16.76 20.27
C ARG A 208 -24.91 -16.44 18.76
N LYS A 209 -25.59 -17.33 18.03
CA LYS A 209 -25.88 -17.11 16.61
C LYS A 209 -26.93 -16.00 16.46
N PRO A 210 -26.72 -15.00 15.60
CA PRO A 210 -27.70 -13.95 15.36
C PRO A 210 -28.97 -14.50 14.71
N LYS A 211 -30.10 -13.90 15.02
CA LYS A 211 -31.38 -14.20 14.37
C LYS A 211 -31.48 -13.40 13.07
N LEU A 212 -31.79 -14.09 11.97
CA LEU A 212 -32.07 -13.45 10.69
C LEU A 212 -33.46 -12.84 10.73
N GLY A 213 -33.56 -11.54 10.61
CA GLY A 213 -34.81 -10.81 10.51
C GLY A 213 -35.20 -10.57 9.07
N GLN A 214 -35.87 -9.43 8.79
CA GLN A 214 -36.31 -9.04 7.46
C GLN A 214 -35.11 -8.83 6.52
N GLU A 215 -35.23 -9.26 5.26
CA GLU A 215 -34.28 -8.96 4.20
C GLU A 215 -34.28 -7.45 3.91
N LEU A 216 -33.13 -6.81 4.04
CA LEU A 216 -32.91 -5.39 3.76
C LEU A 216 -32.42 -5.16 2.32
N GLY A 217 -31.76 -6.14 1.75
CA GLY A 217 -31.23 -6.07 0.39
C GLY A 217 -30.50 -7.34 -0.02
N ARG A 218 -30.40 -7.54 -1.33
CA ARG A 218 -29.68 -8.66 -1.94
C ARG A 218 -28.68 -8.14 -2.95
N GLY A 219 -27.44 -8.56 -2.80
CA GLY A 219 -26.32 -8.25 -3.70
C GLY A 219 -25.77 -9.49 -4.39
N GLN A 220 -24.79 -9.28 -5.23
CA GLN A 220 -24.08 -10.36 -5.94
C GLN A 220 -23.40 -11.35 -4.96
N TYR A 221 -22.94 -10.86 -3.82
CA TYR A 221 -22.12 -11.60 -2.87
C TYR A 221 -22.86 -12.07 -1.62
N GLY A 222 -24.16 -11.79 -1.51
CA GLY A 222 -24.94 -12.23 -0.37
C GLY A 222 -26.19 -11.41 -0.12
N VAL A 223 -26.82 -11.70 1.00
CA VAL A 223 -28.08 -11.08 1.44
C VAL A 223 -27.83 -10.32 2.73
N VAL A 224 -28.39 -9.12 2.83
CA VAL A 224 -28.34 -8.32 4.05
C VAL A 224 -29.69 -8.43 4.76
N TYR A 225 -29.65 -8.79 6.03
CA TYR A 225 -30.82 -8.94 6.90
C TYR A 225 -30.79 -7.90 8.02
N LEU A 226 -31.95 -7.56 8.50
CA LEU A 226 -32.11 -6.89 9.79
C LEU A 226 -31.78 -7.90 10.89
N CYS A 227 -31.04 -7.45 11.89
CA CYS A 227 -30.84 -8.20 13.13
C CYS A 227 -31.25 -7.27 14.29
N ASP A 228 -32.24 -7.71 15.09
CA ASP A 228 -32.82 -6.86 16.11
C ASP A 228 -31.84 -6.57 17.25
N ASN A 229 -31.14 -7.60 17.71
CA ASN A 229 -30.16 -7.47 18.76
C ASN A 229 -29.08 -8.55 18.66
N TRP A 230 -27.81 -8.17 18.79
CA TRP A 230 -26.71 -9.09 18.89
C TRP A 230 -25.56 -8.47 19.68
N GLY A 231 -25.15 -9.12 20.77
CA GLY A 231 -24.02 -8.65 21.60
C GLY A 231 -24.21 -7.25 22.20
N GLY A 232 -25.46 -6.82 22.46
CA GLY A 232 -25.77 -5.49 22.96
C GLY A 232 -25.88 -4.41 21.87
N HIS A 233 -25.66 -4.76 20.62
CA HIS A 233 -25.87 -3.86 19.47
C HIS A 233 -27.30 -3.94 18.98
N PHE A 234 -27.98 -2.79 18.89
CA PHE A 234 -29.39 -2.72 18.51
C PHE A 234 -29.73 -1.39 17.81
N PRO A 235 -30.38 -1.43 16.66
CA PRO A 235 -30.46 -2.54 15.72
C PRO A 235 -29.15 -2.72 14.94
N CYS A 236 -28.88 -3.90 14.40
CA CYS A 236 -27.74 -4.17 13.55
C CYS A 236 -28.13 -4.71 12.19
N ALA A 237 -27.23 -4.63 11.22
CA ALA A 237 -27.35 -5.23 9.91
C ALA A 237 -26.46 -6.47 9.83
N LEU A 238 -26.97 -7.53 9.22
CA LEU A 238 -26.29 -8.80 9.06
C LEU A 238 -26.11 -9.11 7.60
N LYS A 239 -24.87 -9.08 7.09
CA LYS A 239 -24.53 -9.48 5.72
C LYS A 239 -24.16 -10.97 5.74
N SER A 240 -24.97 -11.81 5.07
CA SER A 240 -24.64 -13.21 4.87
C SER A 240 -23.92 -13.39 3.53
N VAL A 241 -22.77 -14.03 3.56
CA VAL A 241 -21.97 -14.33 2.36
C VAL A 241 -21.72 -15.83 2.31
N VAL A 242 -22.10 -16.46 1.19
CA VAL A 242 -21.83 -17.87 0.91
C VAL A 242 -20.73 -17.93 -0.15
N PRO A 243 -19.46 -18.16 0.24
CA PRO A 243 -18.37 -18.25 -0.71
C PRO A 243 -18.51 -19.50 -1.58
N PRO A 244 -18.50 -19.37 -2.92
CA PRO A 244 -18.69 -20.51 -3.81
C PRO A 244 -17.45 -21.42 -3.90
N ASP A 245 -16.28 -20.92 -3.59
CA ASP A 245 -15.00 -21.62 -3.67
C ASP A 245 -13.98 -21.07 -2.67
N GLU A 246 -12.81 -21.69 -2.62
CA GLU A 246 -11.73 -21.34 -1.70
C GLU A 246 -11.15 -19.95 -1.95
N LYS A 247 -11.11 -19.51 -3.20
CA LYS A 247 -10.65 -18.16 -3.54
C LYS A 247 -11.57 -17.10 -2.93
N HIS A 248 -12.87 -17.26 -3.08
CA HIS A 248 -13.85 -16.34 -2.49
C HIS A 248 -13.84 -16.40 -0.95
N TRP A 249 -13.54 -17.57 -0.37
CA TRP A 249 -13.28 -17.68 1.07
C TRP A 249 -12.10 -16.85 1.52
N ASN A 250 -10.99 -16.92 0.78
CA ASN A 250 -9.80 -16.17 1.08
C ASN A 250 -10.02 -14.65 0.92
N ASP A 251 -10.75 -14.25 -0.12
CA ASP A 251 -11.09 -12.83 -0.35
C ASP A 251 -11.99 -12.30 0.77
N LEU A 252 -13.00 -13.06 1.19
CA LEU A 252 -13.89 -12.72 2.31
C LEU A 252 -13.13 -12.65 3.65
N ALA A 253 -12.23 -13.57 3.89
CA ALA A 253 -11.41 -13.58 5.10
C ALA A 253 -10.49 -12.35 5.17
N LEU A 254 -9.93 -11.92 4.04
CA LEU A 254 -9.14 -10.69 3.94
C LEU A 254 -10.02 -9.45 4.18
N GLU A 255 -11.23 -9.39 3.60
CA GLU A 255 -12.21 -8.32 3.87
C GLU A 255 -12.46 -8.19 5.38
N PHE A 256 -12.81 -9.30 6.02
CA PHE A 256 -13.02 -9.34 7.47
C PHE A 256 -11.79 -8.88 8.25
N HIS A 257 -10.61 -9.36 7.87
CA HIS A 257 -9.36 -8.98 8.52
C HIS A 257 -9.11 -7.46 8.43
N TYR A 258 -9.30 -6.86 7.26
CA TYR A 258 -9.15 -5.41 7.10
C TYR A 258 -10.19 -4.64 7.89
N MET A 259 -11.47 -5.00 7.80
CA MET A 259 -12.53 -4.35 8.58
C MET A 259 -12.26 -4.41 10.09
N ARG A 260 -11.78 -5.55 10.58
CA ARG A 260 -11.54 -5.76 12.02
C ARG A 260 -10.27 -5.09 12.55
N SER A 261 -9.25 -4.95 11.70
CA SER A 261 -7.96 -4.34 12.07
C SER A 261 -7.96 -2.82 11.97
N LEU A 262 -8.91 -2.24 11.22
CA LEU A 262 -9.04 -0.80 11.12
C LEU A 262 -9.48 -0.17 12.45
N PRO A 263 -8.89 0.97 12.85
CA PRO A 263 -9.45 1.80 13.90
C PRO A 263 -10.86 2.26 13.52
N LYS A 264 -11.72 2.45 14.52
CA LYS A 264 -13.06 3.01 14.28
C LYS A 264 -12.96 4.41 13.69
N HIS A 265 -13.79 4.67 12.68
CA HIS A 265 -13.85 5.96 12.03
C HIS A 265 -15.29 6.34 11.71
N GLU A 266 -15.64 7.62 11.94
CA GLU A 266 -17.00 8.11 11.78
C GLU A 266 -17.58 7.96 10.37
N ARG A 267 -16.71 7.85 9.34
CA ARG A 267 -17.10 7.74 7.93
C ARG A 267 -16.96 6.32 7.39
N LEU A 268 -16.75 5.34 8.25
CA LEU A 268 -16.78 3.92 7.88
C LEU A 268 -17.83 3.19 8.71
N VAL A 269 -18.42 2.17 8.10
CA VAL A 269 -19.39 1.29 8.78
C VAL A 269 -18.67 0.40 9.78
N ASP A 270 -19.11 0.40 11.03
CA ASP A 270 -18.53 -0.42 12.09
C ASP A 270 -18.89 -1.90 11.92
N LEU A 271 -17.87 -2.78 12.05
CA LEU A 271 -18.06 -4.22 12.18
C LEU A 271 -18.14 -4.59 13.66
N HIS A 272 -19.29 -5.14 14.08
CA HIS A 272 -19.52 -5.57 15.48
C HIS A 272 -18.96 -6.97 15.72
N GLY A 273 -19.07 -7.87 14.75
CA GLY A 273 -18.56 -9.24 14.87
C GLY A 273 -18.87 -10.11 13.67
N SER A 274 -18.58 -11.39 13.79
CA SER A 274 -18.79 -12.37 12.73
C SER A 274 -19.22 -13.72 13.28
N VAL A 275 -20.01 -14.47 12.50
CA VAL A 275 -20.41 -15.83 12.85
C VAL A 275 -20.31 -16.69 11.57
N ILE A 276 -19.68 -17.85 11.67
CA ILE A 276 -19.72 -18.86 10.62
C ILE A 276 -20.90 -19.80 10.87
N ASP A 277 -21.83 -19.83 9.92
CA ASP A 277 -22.98 -20.70 9.94
C ASP A 277 -22.78 -21.90 9.02
N TYR A 278 -22.60 -23.08 9.59
CA TYR A 278 -22.35 -24.30 8.83
C TYR A 278 -23.63 -24.95 8.27
N ASN A 279 -24.81 -24.45 8.67
CA ASN A 279 -26.12 -24.98 8.24
C ASN A 279 -26.99 -23.84 7.69
N TYR A 280 -26.39 -22.89 6.95
CA TYR A 280 -27.10 -21.74 6.43
C TYR A 280 -28.24 -22.15 5.47
N GLY A 281 -29.44 -21.60 5.67
CA GLY A 281 -30.60 -21.90 4.85
C GLY A 281 -31.19 -23.30 5.07
N GLY A 282 -30.81 -24.01 6.15
CA GLY A 282 -31.29 -25.36 6.44
C GLY A 282 -30.62 -26.46 5.63
N GLY A 283 -29.55 -26.14 4.88
CA GLY A 283 -28.77 -27.09 4.08
C GLY A 283 -27.33 -27.25 4.60
N SER A 284 -26.46 -27.79 3.75
CA SER A 284 -25.02 -27.97 4.04
C SER A 284 -24.17 -26.77 3.61
N SER A 285 -24.79 -25.64 3.23
CA SER A 285 -24.07 -24.44 2.81
C SER A 285 -23.44 -23.74 4.00
N ILE A 286 -22.18 -23.37 3.86
CA ILE A 286 -21.45 -22.60 4.87
C ILE A 286 -21.55 -21.12 4.49
N ALA A 287 -22.06 -20.30 5.42
CA ALA A 287 -22.12 -18.87 5.25
C ALA A 287 -21.31 -18.14 6.33
N VAL A 288 -20.68 -17.04 5.96
CA VAL A 288 -20.13 -16.07 6.92
C VAL A 288 -21.16 -14.98 7.11
N LEU A 289 -21.55 -14.79 8.35
CA LEU A 289 -22.48 -13.76 8.80
C LEU A 289 -21.66 -12.63 9.39
N LEU A 290 -21.59 -11.48 8.72
CA LEU A 290 -20.93 -10.27 9.21
C LEU A 290 -21.98 -9.38 9.87
N ILE A 291 -21.82 -9.10 11.15
CA ILE A 291 -22.72 -8.26 11.95
C ILE A 291 -22.14 -6.85 11.99
N MET A 292 -22.88 -5.89 11.48
CA MET A 292 -22.42 -4.54 11.26
C MET A 292 -23.41 -3.51 11.82
N GLU A 293 -22.95 -2.30 11.98
CA GLU A 293 -23.78 -1.13 12.22
C GLU A 293 -24.88 -1.01 11.18
N ARG A 294 -26.13 -0.78 11.62
CA ARG A 294 -27.25 -0.53 10.72
C ARG A 294 -27.40 0.94 10.44
N LEU A 295 -27.31 1.30 9.16
CA LEU A 295 -27.61 2.63 8.68
C LEU A 295 -29.02 2.72 8.07
N HIS A 296 -29.50 3.93 7.83
CA HIS A 296 -30.91 4.16 7.45
C HIS A 296 -31.17 3.73 6.00
N ARG A 297 -30.34 4.14 5.06
CA ARG A 297 -30.47 3.84 3.61
C ARG A 297 -29.14 4.01 2.89
N ASP A 298 -29.04 3.53 1.65
CA ASP A 298 -27.90 3.85 0.78
C ASP A 298 -28.07 5.21 0.09
N LEU A 299 -26.98 5.77 -0.45
CA LEU A 299 -26.99 7.06 -1.15
C LEU A 299 -27.84 7.01 -2.43
N TYR A 300 -27.90 5.87 -3.13
CA TYR A 300 -28.78 5.69 -4.28
C TYR A 300 -30.25 5.95 -3.92
N THR A 301 -30.72 5.35 -2.84
CA THR A 301 -32.06 5.55 -2.29
C THR A 301 -32.23 6.98 -1.76
N GLY A 302 -31.20 7.54 -1.14
CA GLY A 302 -31.19 8.92 -0.66
C GLY A 302 -31.39 9.95 -1.77
N LEU A 303 -30.65 9.82 -2.89
CA LEU A 303 -30.79 10.69 -4.05
C LEU A 303 -32.18 10.58 -4.70
N LYS A 304 -32.71 9.35 -4.81
CA LYS A 304 -34.09 9.14 -5.31
C LYS A 304 -35.18 9.81 -4.47
N ALA A 305 -34.95 9.88 -3.17
CA ALA A 305 -35.89 10.52 -2.24
C ALA A 305 -35.81 12.06 -2.26
N GLY A 306 -34.83 12.63 -2.96
CA GLY A 306 -34.61 14.07 -3.03
C GLY A 306 -33.81 14.58 -1.81
N LEU A 307 -32.54 14.86 -2.01
CA LEU A 307 -31.66 15.49 -1.03
C LEU A 307 -31.34 16.92 -1.47
N THR A 308 -31.33 17.87 -0.53
CA THR A 308 -30.90 19.24 -0.81
C THR A 308 -29.44 19.29 -1.28
N LEU A 309 -29.07 20.31 -2.04
CA LEU A 309 -27.69 20.46 -2.53
C LEU A 309 -26.68 20.50 -1.39
N GLU A 310 -26.99 21.23 -0.32
CA GLU A 310 -26.15 21.31 0.87
C GLU A 310 -25.89 19.92 1.49
N THR A 311 -26.96 19.14 1.72
CA THR A 311 -26.85 17.76 2.22
C THR A 311 -26.01 16.89 1.29
N ARG A 312 -26.19 17.04 -0.03
CA ARG A 312 -25.43 16.28 -1.04
C ARG A 312 -23.93 16.62 -1.03
N LEU A 313 -23.60 17.91 -0.87
CA LEU A 313 -22.20 18.35 -0.75
C LEU A 313 -21.56 17.88 0.57
N GLN A 314 -22.35 17.88 1.66
CA GLN A 314 -21.88 17.33 2.93
C GLN A 314 -21.59 15.83 2.82
N ILE A 315 -22.43 15.08 2.11
CA ILE A 315 -22.19 13.66 1.82
C ILE A 315 -20.90 13.48 1.01
N ALA A 316 -20.64 14.33 0.01
CA ALA A 316 -19.39 14.28 -0.75
C ALA A 316 -18.15 14.49 0.15
N LEU A 317 -18.23 15.44 1.07
CA LEU A 317 -17.17 15.67 2.08
C LEU A 317 -16.96 14.45 2.97
N ASP A 318 -18.03 13.84 3.47
CA ASP A 318 -17.98 12.66 4.32
C ASP A 318 -17.32 11.48 3.60
N VAL A 319 -17.63 11.28 2.29
CA VAL A 319 -17.03 10.25 1.46
C VAL A 319 -15.52 10.49 1.26
N VAL A 320 -15.12 11.73 0.94
CA VAL A 320 -13.70 12.08 0.80
C VAL A 320 -12.95 11.81 2.10
N GLU A 321 -13.53 12.15 3.25
CA GLU A 321 -12.95 11.91 4.57
C GLU A 321 -12.75 10.41 4.83
N GLY A 322 -13.75 9.60 4.52
CA GLY A 322 -13.68 8.14 4.65
C GLY A 322 -12.63 7.50 3.74
N ILE A 323 -12.53 7.93 2.47
CA ILE A 323 -11.51 7.42 1.55
C ILE A 323 -10.11 7.86 2.01
N ARG A 324 -9.93 9.10 2.45
CA ARG A 324 -8.66 9.58 3.01
C ARG A 324 -8.20 8.75 4.20
N PHE A 325 -9.14 8.40 5.09
CA PHE A 325 -8.81 7.53 6.21
C PHE A 325 -8.34 6.17 5.73
N LEU A 326 -9.03 5.51 4.79
CA LEU A 326 -8.58 4.22 4.21
C LEU A 326 -7.18 4.34 3.60
N HIS A 327 -6.92 5.38 2.81
CA HIS A 327 -5.61 5.62 2.19
C HIS A 327 -4.52 5.84 3.26
N SER A 328 -4.82 6.52 4.37
CA SER A 328 -3.87 6.69 5.49
C SER A 328 -3.51 5.37 6.18
N GLN A 329 -4.39 4.36 6.08
CA GLN A 329 -4.16 3.00 6.58
C GLN A 329 -3.50 2.10 5.52
N GLY A 330 -3.10 2.67 4.36
CA GLY A 330 -2.51 1.95 3.25
C GLY A 330 -3.48 1.04 2.50
N LEU A 331 -4.79 1.29 2.60
CA LEU A 331 -5.84 0.54 1.92
C LEU A 331 -6.48 1.35 0.80
N VAL A 332 -6.83 0.69 -0.31
CA VAL A 332 -7.55 1.25 -1.44
C VAL A 332 -8.89 0.53 -1.58
N HIS A 333 -9.99 1.26 -1.68
CA HIS A 333 -11.35 0.72 -1.66
C HIS A 333 -11.72 -0.01 -2.95
N ARG A 334 -11.49 0.59 -4.11
CA ARG A 334 -11.68 0.07 -5.48
C ARG A 334 -13.13 -0.15 -5.93
N ASP A 335 -14.14 0.15 -5.10
CA ASP A 335 -15.57 0.04 -5.47
C ASP A 335 -16.40 1.17 -4.84
N ILE A 336 -15.90 2.41 -4.90
CA ILE A 336 -16.64 3.60 -4.47
C ILE A 336 -17.80 3.84 -5.45
N LYS A 337 -19.04 3.76 -4.95
CA LYS A 337 -20.27 3.94 -5.72
C LYS A 337 -21.46 4.28 -4.83
N LEU A 338 -22.60 4.70 -5.42
CA LEU A 338 -23.81 5.12 -4.70
C LEU A 338 -24.32 4.08 -3.68
N LYS A 339 -24.24 2.79 -3.99
CA LYS A 339 -24.72 1.72 -3.11
C LYS A 339 -23.80 1.37 -1.96
N ASN A 340 -22.52 1.73 -2.08
CA ASN A 340 -21.51 1.49 -1.05
C ASN A 340 -21.30 2.71 -0.13
N VAL A 341 -22.12 3.75 -0.29
CA VAL A 341 -22.21 4.88 0.61
C VAL A 341 -23.56 4.79 1.32
N LEU A 342 -23.53 4.59 2.63
CA LEU A 342 -24.72 4.47 3.46
C LEU A 342 -24.93 5.75 4.24
N LEU A 343 -26.18 6.12 4.47
CA LEU A 343 -26.60 7.32 5.18
C LEU A 343 -27.25 6.97 6.51
N ASP A 344 -26.89 7.68 7.55
CA ASP A 344 -27.57 7.65 8.83
C ASP A 344 -28.88 8.45 8.82
N LYS A 345 -29.54 8.59 9.98
CA LYS A 345 -30.81 9.33 10.10
C LYS A 345 -30.62 10.85 9.87
N GLN A 346 -29.42 11.35 10.05
CA GLN A 346 -29.03 12.76 9.84
C GLN A 346 -28.48 13.00 8.42
N ASN A 347 -28.54 12.00 7.54
CA ASN A 347 -27.94 11.98 6.19
C ASN A 347 -26.41 12.15 6.18
N ARG A 348 -25.71 11.79 7.26
CA ARG A 348 -24.25 11.72 7.26
C ARG A 348 -23.81 10.41 6.61
N ALA A 349 -22.75 10.46 5.80
CA ALA A 349 -22.35 9.31 5.01
C ALA A 349 -21.27 8.46 5.70
N LYS A 350 -21.40 7.15 5.50
CA LYS A 350 -20.40 6.13 5.85
C LYS A 350 -20.15 5.20 4.69
N ILE A 351 -18.88 4.87 4.45
CA ILE A 351 -18.46 3.92 3.41
C ILE A 351 -18.59 2.49 3.96
N THR A 352 -19.09 1.59 3.12
CA THR A 352 -19.27 0.16 3.43
C THR A 352 -18.68 -0.70 2.31
N ASP A 353 -18.69 -2.02 2.52
CA ASP A 353 -18.28 -3.03 1.53
C ASP A 353 -16.78 -2.96 1.19
N LEU A 354 -15.94 -3.27 2.18
CA LEU A 354 -14.49 -3.37 1.99
C LEU A 354 -14.04 -4.66 1.29
N GLY A 355 -14.98 -5.41 0.66
CA GLY A 355 -14.70 -6.69 0.00
C GLY A 355 -13.72 -6.61 -1.17
N PHE A 356 -13.54 -5.43 -1.73
CA PHE A 356 -12.56 -5.19 -2.77
C PHE A 356 -11.32 -4.44 -2.28
N CYS A 357 -11.28 -4.05 -0.99
CA CYS A 357 -10.11 -3.38 -0.43
C CYS A 357 -8.86 -4.24 -0.54
N LYS A 358 -7.75 -3.60 -0.91
CA LYS A 358 -6.42 -4.20 -0.87
C LYS A 358 -5.40 -3.21 -0.34
N PRO A 359 -4.34 -3.70 0.34
CA PRO A 359 -3.17 -2.87 0.62
C PRO A 359 -2.58 -2.34 -0.69
N GLU A 360 -2.16 -1.09 -0.69
CA GLU A 360 -1.56 -0.45 -1.86
C GLU A 360 -0.36 -1.26 -2.42
N ALA A 361 0.46 -1.81 -1.52
CA ALA A 361 1.58 -2.68 -1.89
C ALA A 361 1.19 -4.03 -2.55
N MET A 362 -0.10 -4.42 -2.52
CA MET A 362 -0.60 -5.69 -3.09
C MET A 362 -1.48 -5.47 -4.33
N MET A 363 -1.49 -4.27 -4.88
CA MET A 363 -2.33 -3.92 -6.02
C MET A 363 -1.77 -4.51 -7.31
N SER A 364 -2.30 -5.65 -7.72
CA SER A 364 -2.03 -6.27 -9.01
C SER A 364 -3.20 -7.14 -9.50
N GLY A 365 -3.52 -7.02 -10.77
CA GLY A 365 -4.15 -8.04 -11.61
C GLY A 365 -5.64 -8.35 -11.45
N SER A 366 -6.39 -7.85 -10.47
CA SER A 366 -7.84 -8.12 -10.39
C SER A 366 -8.68 -6.91 -10.80
N ILE A 367 -9.52 -7.11 -11.82
CA ILE A 367 -10.49 -6.12 -12.28
C ILE A 367 -11.74 -6.24 -11.41
N VAL A 368 -12.04 -5.21 -10.63
CA VAL A 368 -13.17 -5.16 -9.72
C VAL A 368 -13.83 -3.78 -9.76
N GLY A 369 -15.12 -3.73 -9.49
CA GLY A 369 -15.89 -2.49 -9.38
C GLY A 369 -17.05 -2.37 -10.37
N THR A 370 -17.73 -1.21 -10.34
CA THR A 370 -18.85 -0.89 -11.24
C THR A 370 -18.30 -0.16 -12.47
N PRO A 371 -18.64 -0.58 -13.71
CA PRO A 371 -17.91 -0.18 -14.92
C PRO A 371 -17.61 1.32 -15.09
N ILE A 372 -18.56 2.21 -14.85
CA ILE A 372 -18.31 3.66 -15.02
C ILE A 372 -17.45 4.26 -13.92
N HIS A 373 -17.42 3.63 -12.72
CA HIS A 373 -16.60 4.06 -11.59
C HIS A 373 -15.19 3.47 -11.64
N MET A 374 -14.93 2.56 -12.59
CA MET A 374 -13.63 1.90 -12.74
C MET A 374 -12.67 2.79 -13.53
N ALA A 375 -11.58 3.16 -12.90
CA ALA A 375 -10.52 3.93 -13.54
C ALA A 375 -9.89 3.15 -14.73
N PRO A 376 -9.51 3.84 -15.82
CA PRO A 376 -8.99 3.18 -17.04
C PRO A 376 -7.77 2.29 -16.78
N GLU A 377 -6.90 2.67 -15.86
CA GLU A 377 -5.66 1.97 -15.52
C GLU A 377 -5.86 0.66 -14.74
N LEU A 378 -7.03 0.41 -14.17
CA LEU A 378 -7.33 -0.87 -13.49
C LEU A 378 -7.06 -2.10 -14.36
N PHE A 379 -7.11 -1.93 -15.67
CA PHE A 379 -6.82 -3.02 -16.64
C PHE A 379 -5.34 -3.28 -16.88
N THR A 380 -4.49 -2.32 -16.61
CA THR A 380 -3.04 -2.51 -16.78
C THR A 380 -2.46 -3.38 -15.66
N GLY A 381 -3.22 -3.60 -14.59
CA GLY A 381 -2.80 -4.32 -13.40
C GLY A 381 -1.78 -3.56 -12.55
N LYS A 382 -1.40 -2.35 -12.96
CA LYS A 382 -0.55 -1.42 -12.21
C LYS A 382 -1.36 -0.15 -11.95
N TYR A 383 -1.78 0.04 -10.73
CA TYR A 383 -2.57 1.18 -10.29
C TYR A 383 -2.30 1.45 -8.80
N ASP A 384 -2.64 2.60 -8.32
CA ASP A 384 -2.46 3.07 -6.95
C ASP A 384 -3.80 3.56 -6.34
N ASN A 385 -3.74 4.31 -5.28
CA ASN A 385 -4.91 4.87 -4.60
C ASN A 385 -5.68 5.92 -5.43
N SER A 386 -5.11 6.42 -6.53
CA SER A 386 -5.77 7.37 -7.44
C SER A 386 -7.00 6.79 -8.14
N VAL A 387 -7.18 5.45 -8.14
CA VAL A 387 -8.41 4.81 -8.67
C VAL A 387 -9.64 5.15 -7.83
N ASP A 388 -9.49 5.36 -6.52
CA ASP A 388 -10.59 5.82 -5.66
C ASP A 388 -10.90 7.30 -5.89
N VAL A 389 -9.92 8.11 -6.28
CA VAL A 389 -10.15 9.51 -6.68
C VAL A 389 -10.98 9.58 -7.95
N TYR A 390 -10.66 8.72 -8.93
CA TYR A 390 -11.46 8.59 -10.15
C TYR A 390 -12.91 8.19 -9.82
N ALA A 391 -13.08 7.13 -9.02
CA ALA A 391 -14.40 6.65 -8.61
C ALA A 391 -15.19 7.72 -7.85
N PHE A 392 -14.52 8.51 -7.00
CA PHE A 392 -15.11 9.65 -6.34
C PHE A 392 -15.56 10.72 -7.34
N GLY A 393 -14.79 11.04 -8.36
CA GLY A 393 -15.18 12.00 -9.41
C GLY A 393 -16.51 11.61 -10.07
N ILE A 394 -16.66 10.33 -10.43
CA ILE A 394 -17.92 9.80 -10.98
C ILE A 394 -19.05 9.85 -9.94
N LEU A 395 -18.78 9.46 -8.70
CA LEU A 395 -19.74 9.57 -7.62
C LEU A 395 -20.20 11.00 -7.39
N PHE A 396 -19.28 11.97 -7.45
CA PHE A 396 -19.54 13.39 -7.27
C PHE A 396 -20.44 13.96 -8.38
N TRP A 397 -20.33 13.46 -9.60
CA TRP A 397 -21.27 13.77 -10.69
C TRP A 397 -22.71 13.39 -10.31
N TYR A 398 -22.92 12.18 -9.78
CA TYR A 398 -24.25 11.76 -9.29
C TYR A 398 -24.75 12.60 -8.12
N ILE A 399 -23.86 12.94 -7.20
CA ILE A 399 -24.17 13.78 -6.04
C ILE A 399 -24.61 15.18 -6.50
N CYS A 400 -23.89 15.81 -7.43
CA CYS A 400 -24.23 17.14 -7.93
C CYS A 400 -25.47 17.13 -8.83
N SER A 401 -25.66 16.11 -9.65
CA SER A 401 -26.85 15.99 -10.48
C SER A 401 -28.13 15.75 -9.66
N GLY A 402 -28.00 15.14 -8.47
CA GLY A 402 -29.15 14.69 -7.67
C GLY A 402 -29.95 13.57 -8.33
N SER A 403 -29.45 12.99 -9.41
CA SER A 403 -30.06 11.92 -10.19
C SER A 403 -29.32 10.62 -10.00
N VAL A 404 -30.00 9.50 -10.19
CA VAL A 404 -29.42 8.15 -10.20
C VAL A 404 -29.46 7.52 -11.59
N LYS A 405 -29.87 8.28 -12.60
CA LYS A 405 -29.88 7.85 -14.00
C LYS A 405 -28.46 7.69 -14.51
N LEU A 406 -28.26 6.72 -15.40
CA LEU A 406 -26.99 6.60 -16.11
C LEU A 406 -26.74 7.87 -16.94
N PRO A 407 -25.50 8.43 -16.96
CA PRO A 407 -25.21 9.57 -17.83
C PRO A 407 -25.49 9.27 -19.30
N GLU A 408 -25.98 10.25 -20.05
CA GLU A 408 -26.38 10.09 -21.47
C GLU A 408 -25.23 9.56 -22.33
N ALA A 409 -23.99 9.97 -22.03
CA ALA A 409 -22.79 9.47 -22.68
C ALA A 409 -22.66 7.94 -22.67
N PHE A 410 -23.33 7.26 -21.74
CA PHE A 410 -23.28 5.81 -21.54
C PHE A 410 -24.62 5.10 -21.81
N GLU A 411 -25.72 5.80 -22.08
CA GLU A 411 -27.03 5.18 -22.30
C GLU A 411 -27.07 4.20 -23.47
N ARG A 412 -26.25 4.45 -24.50
CA ARG A 412 -26.20 3.58 -25.70
C ARG A 412 -25.33 2.33 -25.51
N CYS A 413 -24.79 2.10 -24.32
CA CYS A 413 -23.93 0.96 -24.07
C CYS A 413 -24.77 -0.30 -23.80
N ALA A 414 -24.73 -1.25 -24.73
CA ALA A 414 -25.52 -2.48 -24.68
C ALA A 414 -25.02 -3.49 -23.62
N SER A 415 -23.78 -3.39 -23.16
CA SER A 415 -23.17 -4.32 -22.20
C SER A 415 -22.20 -3.61 -21.26
N LYS A 416 -21.87 -4.30 -20.15
CA LYS A 416 -20.84 -3.80 -19.21
C LYS A 416 -19.48 -3.62 -19.87
N ASP A 417 -19.11 -4.52 -20.76
CA ASP A 417 -17.83 -4.45 -21.49
C ASP A 417 -17.81 -3.28 -22.46
N HIS A 418 -18.94 -3.02 -23.15
CA HIS A 418 -19.08 -1.86 -24.02
C HIS A 418 -18.94 -0.54 -23.24
N LEU A 419 -19.66 -0.44 -22.13
CA LEU A 419 -19.60 0.71 -21.22
C LEU A 419 -18.18 0.97 -20.77
N TRP A 420 -17.51 -0.08 -20.32
CA TRP A 420 -16.16 0.02 -19.84
C TRP A 420 -15.13 0.36 -20.93
N ASN A 421 -15.26 -0.21 -22.14
CA ASN A 421 -14.45 0.16 -23.29
C ASN A 421 -14.58 1.64 -23.64
N ASN A 422 -15.77 2.22 -23.48
CA ASN A 422 -15.97 3.66 -23.66
C ASN A 422 -15.23 4.48 -22.61
N VAL A 423 -15.26 4.06 -21.33
CA VAL A 423 -14.46 4.69 -20.26
C VAL A 423 -12.97 4.68 -20.62
N ARG A 424 -12.44 3.56 -21.13
CA ARG A 424 -11.03 3.45 -21.57
C ARG A 424 -10.70 4.37 -22.74
N ARG A 425 -11.65 4.61 -23.64
CA ARG A 425 -11.49 5.53 -24.78
C ARG A 425 -11.59 7.00 -24.38
N GLY A 426 -11.82 7.29 -23.10
CA GLY A 426 -11.91 8.64 -22.57
C GLY A 426 -13.32 9.19 -22.43
N THR A 427 -14.37 8.38 -22.68
CA THR A 427 -15.75 8.83 -22.44
C THR A 427 -15.96 9.09 -20.95
N ARG A 428 -16.54 10.24 -20.63
CA ARG A 428 -16.91 10.68 -19.30
C ARG A 428 -18.36 11.16 -19.28
N PRO A 429 -18.98 11.27 -18.10
CA PRO A 429 -20.29 11.88 -17.97
C PRO A 429 -20.30 13.30 -18.56
N GLU A 430 -21.42 13.67 -19.16
CA GLU A 430 -21.66 14.99 -19.72
C GLU A 430 -21.80 16.06 -18.61
N ARG A 431 -21.52 17.32 -18.97
CA ARG A 431 -21.81 18.47 -18.12
C ARG A 431 -23.28 18.81 -18.17
N LEU A 432 -23.92 18.83 -17.00
CA LEU A 432 -25.32 19.26 -16.89
C LEU A 432 -25.42 20.77 -16.59
N PRO A 433 -26.46 21.46 -17.07
CA PRO A 433 -26.64 22.90 -16.82
C PRO A 433 -26.74 23.27 -15.35
N VAL A 434 -27.11 22.31 -14.50
CA VAL A 434 -27.26 22.49 -13.05
C VAL A 434 -25.92 22.53 -12.30
N PHE A 435 -24.83 22.18 -12.97
CA PHE A 435 -23.53 22.11 -12.32
C PHE A 435 -22.91 23.50 -12.15
N ASP A 436 -22.54 23.80 -10.92
CA ASP A 436 -21.62 24.88 -10.62
C ASP A 436 -20.26 24.67 -11.29
N GLU A 437 -19.61 25.76 -11.70
CA GLU A 437 -18.34 25.69 -12.45
C GLU A 437 -17.23 25.01 -11.66
N GLU A 438 -17.08 25.36 -10.39
CA GLU A 438 -16.02 24.75 -9.54
C GLU A 438 -16.30 23.27 -9.26
N CYS A 439 -17.59 22.88 -9.12
CA CYS A 439 -17.97 21.48 -9.02
C CYS A 439 -17.59 20.70 -10.26
N TRP A 440 -17.83 21.28 -11.46
CA TRP A 440 -17.50 20.64 -12.73
C TRP A 440 -15.99 20.48 -12.90
N GLN A 441 -15.21 21.54 -12.63
CA GLN A 441 -13.75 21.50 -12.69
C GLN A 441 -13.15 20.45 -11.75
N LEU A 442 -13.73 20.31 -10.54
CA LEU A 442 -13.31 19.29 -9.59
C LEU A 442 -13.62 17.88 -10.10
N MET A 443 -14.77 17.64 -10.74
CA MET A 443 -15.10 16.36 -11.36
C MET A 443 -14.09 16.01 -12.44
N GLU A 444 -13.83 16.96 -13.39
CA GLU A 444 -12.86 16.75 -14.47
C GLU A 444 -11.47 16.42 -13.95
N ALA A 445 -11.00 17.13 -12.93
CA ALA A 445 -9.72 16.85 -12.30
C ALA A 445 -9.67 15.45 -11.65
N CYS A 446 -10.74 15.03 -10.95
CA CYS A 446 -10.78 13.74 -10.27
C CYS A 446 -10.78 12.55 -11.24
N TRP A 447 -11.46 12.64 -12.39
CA TRP A 447 -11.54 11.56 -13.37
C TRP A 447 -10.60 11.72 -14.57
N ASP A 448 -9.53 12.50 -14.45
CA ASP A 448 -8.51 12.60 -15.51
C ASP A 448 -8.06 11.20 -15.96
N GLY A 449 -7.81 11.06 -17.26
CA GLY A 449 -7.33 9.81 -17.85
C GLY A 449 -5.93 9.42 -17.39
N ASP A 450 -5.12 10.41 -17.00
CA ASP A 450 -3.80 10.24 -16.43
C ASP A 450 -3.88 10.24 -14.89
N PRO A 451 -3.62 9.10 -14.22
CA PRO A 451 -3.70 9.00 -12.76
C PRO A 451 -2.84 10.03 -12.02
N SER A 452 -1.70 10.42 -12.61
CA SER A 452 -0.75 11.37 -11.99
C SER A 452 -1.26 12.81 -11.95
N LYS A 453 -2.28 13.14 -12.75
CA LYS A 453 -2.91 14.46 -12.79
C LYS A 453 -4.08 14.60 -11.82
N ARG A 454 -4.60 13.49 -11.31
CA ARG A 454 -5.70 13.52 -10.35
C ARG A 454 -5.24 14.15 -9.04
N PRO A 455 -6.05 15.03 -8.44
CA PRO A 455 -5.70 15.68 -7.17
C PRO A 455 -5.66 14.67 -6.04
N LEU A 456 -4.76 14.86 -5.08
CA LEU A 456 -4.80 14.13 -3.83
C LEU A 456 -6.09 14.49 -3.06
N LEU A 457 -6.72 13.53 -2.39
CA LEU A 457 -7.93 13.78 -1.61
C LEU A 457 -7.72 14.81 -0.48
N GLY A 458 -6.46 14.99 -0.04
CA GLY A 458 -6.08 16.08 0.87
C GLY A 458 -6.26 17.47 0.28
N ILE A 459 -6.25 17.61 -1.05
CA ILE A 459 -6.53 18.84 -1.80
C ILE A 459 -8.01 18.94 -2.13
N VAL A 460 -8.65 17.82 -2.50
CA VAL A 460 -10.08 17.75 -2.81
C VAL A 460 -10.95 18.20 -1.63
N GLN A 461 -10.61 17.80 -0.42
CA GLN A 461 -11.43 18.11 0.77
C GLN A 461 -11.57 19.63 1.05
N PRO A 462 -10.50 20.43 1.09
CA PRO A 462 -10.64 21.89 1.26
C PRO A 462 -11.34 22.57 0.08
N MET A 463 -11.15 22.08 -1.16
CA MET A 463 -11.87 22.58 -2.32
C MET A 463 -13.39 22.37 -2.16
N LEU A 464 -13.82 21.17 -1.80
CA LEU A 464 -15.23 20.88 -1.53
C LEU A 464 -15.81 21.73 -0.41
N ARG A 465 -15.06 21.98 0.67
CA ARG A 465 -15.50 22.87 1.75
C ARG A 465 -15.70 24.29 1.24
N SER A 466 -14.76 24.82 0.46
CA SER A 466 -14.87 26.15 -0.14
C SER A 466 -16.12 26.27 -1.03
N ILE A 467 -16.35 25.26 -1.89
CA ILE A 467 -17.54 25.19 -2.76
C ILE A 467 -18.82 25.19 -1.91
N MET A 468 -18.88 24.34 -0.89
CA MET A 468 -20.05 24.24 -0.01
C MET A 468 -20.32 25.56 0.71
N ASP A 469 -19.30 26.19 1.31
CA ASP A 469 -19.43 27.45 2.03
C ASP A 469 -19.93 28.59 1.11
N ARG A 470 -19.46 28.63 -0.13
CA ARG A 470 -19.90 29.61 -1.13
C ARG A 470 -21.35 29.38 -1.55
N LEU A 471 -21.71 28.15 -1.90
CA LEU A 471 -23.07 27.82 -2.37
C LEU A 471 -24.12 27.96 -1.25
N CYS A 472 -23.77 27.63 0.00
CA CYS A 472 -24.66 27.82 1.13
C CYS A 472 -24.89 29.29 1.44
N LYS A 473 -23.86 30.16 1.33
CA LYS A 473 -24.00 31.62 1.53
C LYS A 473 -24.88 32.26 0.46
N SER A 474 -24.70 31.90 -0.82
CA SER A 474 -25.48 32.42 -1.93
C SER A 474 -26.97 32.07 -1.81
N ASN A 475 -27.33 30.92 -1.23
CA ASN A 475 -28.72 30.54 -0.98
C ASN A 475 -29.36 31.28 0.21
N SER A 476 -28.57 31.75 1.17
CA SER A 476 -29.05 32.53 2.32
C SER A 476 -29.26 33.99 2.00
N GLU A 477 -28.65 34.50 0.93
CA GLU A 477 -28.73 35.90 0.49
C GLU A 477 -29.84 36.20 -0.54
N GLN A 478 -30.60 35.17 -1.00
CA GLN A 478 -31.80 35.41 -1.79
C GLN A 478 -32.97 35.77 -0.83
N PRO A 479 -33.33 37.07 -0.65
CA PRO A 479 -34.51 37.43 0.13
C PRO A 479 -35.74 36.93 -0.65
N ASN A 480 -36.66 36.36 0.09
CA ASN A 480 -38.05 36.09 -0.28
C ASN A 480 -38.58 37.27 -1.12
N ARG A 481 -38.50 37.23 -2.45
CA ARG A 481 -39.28 38.13 -3.30
C ARG A 481 -40.72 37.74 -3.10
N GLY A 482 -41.35 38.54 -2.26
CA GLY A 482 -42.70 38.43 -1.82
C GLY A 482 -43.65 38.22 -2.98
N LEU A 483 -44.62 37.38 -2.75
CA LEU A 483 -45.93 37.48 -3.31
C LEU A 483 -46.45 38.87 -2.91
N ASP A 484 -46.30 39.87 -3.78
CA ASP A 484 -47.12 41.04 -3.74
C ASP A 484 -48.52 40.64 -4.24
N ASP A 485 -49.39 40.43 -3.29
CA ASP A 485 -50.79 40.55 -3.47
C ASP A 485 -51.11 41.99 -3.87
N SER A 486 -51.51 42.18 -5.07
CA SER A 486 -52.20 43.40 -5.46
C SER A 486 -53.41 43.05 -6.32
N THR A 487 -54.55 43.09 -5.60
CA THR A 487 -55.93 43.46 -6.05
C THR A 487 -56.38 42.97 -7.41
#